data_96227b9545af53edeb527fc3694abb4d
#
_entry.id   96227b9545af53edeb527fc3694abb4d
#
_cell.length_a   1.000
_cell.length_b   1.000
_cell.length_c   1.000
_cell.angle_alpha   90.00
_cell.angle_beta   90.00
_cell.angle_gamma   90.00
#
_symmetry.space_group_name_H-M   'P 1'
#
loop_
_entity.id
_entity.type
_entity.pdbx_description
1 polymer ?
#
loop_
_entity_poly.entity_id
_entity_poly.type
_entity_poly.pdbx_seq_one_letter_code
_entity_poly.pdbx_strand_id
1 'polypeptide(L)'
;DNTRITAKWIESELGEENIGYRSRVTFIGDKGKDYRIIEVESPGESLAEEVLLVVSNFSSPDSSPGANYNASSVSMFLGLARYFVNTKNARTIRFVACPSRFPDPDSGSILSTSYIAEKCKREKEKLVGVVEIGSLGFFSEEPNSQSFPNNFDIDFPTTANFIALIGSQSSHQSMNSFISGFTKSSNIPVQKVSLNDEEISAFDGLSVFTEKGYPVIRVSDTG
;
A
#
# COMPACT_ATOMS: atom_id res chain seq x y z
N ASP A 1 22.53 7.56 0.72
CA ASP A 1 21.08 7.77 0.80
C ASP A 1 20.38 6.40 0.81
N ASN A 2 19.86 6.02 1.97
CA ASN A 2 19.25 4.70 2.20
C ASN A 2 18.03 4.46 1.31
N THR A 3 17.23 5.50 1.05
CA THR A 3 16.05 5.43 0.18
C THR A 3 16.41 4.98 -1.23
N ARG A 4 17.52 5.50 -1.79
CA ARG A 4 18.00 5.09 -3.11
C ARG A 4 18.49 3.65 -3.15
N ILE A 5 19.18 3.21 -2.09
CA ILE A 5 19.67 1.83 -1.99
C ILE A 5 18.49 0.87 -1.91
N THR A 6 17.52 1.16 -1.05
CA THR A 6 16.29 0.37 -0.89
C THR A 6 15.51 0.29 -2.21
N ALA A 7 15.34 1.41 -2.91
CA ALA A 7 14.64 1.43 -4.20
C ALA A 7 15.32 0.52 -5.24
N LYS A 8 16.66 0.59 -5.35
CA LYS A 8 17.41 -0.28 -6.27
C LYS A 8 17.33 -1.75 -5.91
N TRP A 9 17.33 -2.06 -4.61
CA TRP A 9 17.16 -3.42 -4.15
C TRP A 9 15.76 -3.95 -4.48
N ILE A 10 14.68 -3.18 -4.23
CA ILE A 10 13.31 -3.56 -4.58
C ILE A 10 13.18 -3.77 -6.10
N GLU A 11 13.75 -2.86 -6.91
CA GLU A 11 13.76 -2.97 -8.36
C GLU A 11 14.44 -4.27 -8.82
N SER A 12 15.58 -4.62 -8.22
CA SER A 12 16.30 -5.86 -8.49
C SER A 12 15.49 -7.10 -8.08
N GLU A 13 14.88 -7.10 -6.88
CA GLU A 13 14.04 -8.22 -6.42
C GLU A 13 12.83 -8.47 -7.33
N LEU A 14 12.20 -7.40 -7.83
CA LEU A 14 11.08 -7.52 -8.77
C LEU A 14 11.52 -7.96 -10.17
N GLY A 15 12.76 -7.74 -10.53
CA GLY A 15 13.31 -7.92 -11.87
C GLY A 15 13.23 -9.35 -12.43
N GLU A 16 13.50 -9.47 -13.74
CA GLU A 16 13.39 -10.71 -14.52
C GLU A 16 14.26 -11.85 -13.96
N GLU A 17 15.40 -11.54 -13.38
CA GLU A 17 16.33 -12.53 -12.84
C GLU A 17 15.91 -13.07 -11.44
N ASN A 18 14.98 -12.40 -10.75
CA ASN A 18 14.52 -12.78 -9.42
C ASN A 18 13.02 -13.16 -9.44
N ILE A 19 12.10 -12.19 -9.23
CA ILE A 19 10.65 -12.50 -9.24
C ILE A 19 10.13 -12.71 -10.67
N GLY A 20 10.66 -12.01 -11.66
CA GLY A 20 10.35 -12.26 -13.07
C GLY A 20 9.55 -11.15 -13.75
N TYR A 21 9.51 -9.94 -13.20
CA TYR A 21 8.83 -8.81 -13.82
C TYR A 21 9.75 -7.94 -14.68
N ARG A 22 9.14 -7.28 -15.65
CA ARG A 22 9.70 -6.05 -16.25
C ARG A 22 9.23 -4.85 -15.46
N SER A 23 10.15 -4.21 -14.76
CA SER A 23 9.83 -3.02 -13.98
C SER A 23 9.79 -1.77 -14.87
N ARG A 24 8.79 -0.91 -14.60
CA ARG A 24 8.76 0.48 -15.06
C ARG A 24 9.23 1.35 -13.91
N VAL A 25 10.28 2.11 -14.12
CA VAL A 25 10.81 3.01 -13.10
C VAL A 25 10.57 4.46 -13.51
N THR A 26 9.86 5.20 -12.66
CA THR A 26 9.71 6.64 -12.79
C THR A 26 10.70 7.32 -11.85
N PHE A 27 11.54 8.18 -12.42
CA PHE A 27 12.49 8.99 -11.67
C PHE A 27 11.86 10.35 -11.37
N ILE A 28 11.84 10.72 -10.10
CA ILE A 28 11.31 12.00 -9.65
C ILE A 28 12.39 12.69 -8.83
N GLY A 29 12.68 13.96 -9.11
CA GLY A 29 13.61 14.75 -8.32
C GLY A 29 14.53 15.63 -9.16
N ASP A 30 15.18 16.57 -8.49
CA ASP A 30 16.16 17.49 -9.05
C ASP A 30 17.58 16.93 -8.85
N LYS A 31 18.48 17.41 -9.72
CA LYS A 31 19.92 17.10 -9.84
C LYS A 31 20.56 16.39 -8.64
N GLY A 32 20.69 15.05 -8.74
CA GLY A 32 21.46 14.21 -7.82
C GLY A 32 20.68 13.49 -6.72
N LYS A 33 19.38 13.67 -6.60
CA LYS A 33 18.51 12.86 -5.73
C LYS A 33 17.53 12.05 -6.58
N ASP A 34 17.77 10.77 -6.63
CA ASP A 34 17.14 9.80 -7.51
C ASP A 34 15.98 9.12 -6.74
N TYR A 35 14.83 9.79 -6.63
CA TYR A 35 13.63 9.18 -6.07
C TYR A 35 12.97 8.32 -7.14
N ARG A 36 12.67 7.07 -6.79
CA ARG A 36 12.15 6.08 -7.72
C ARG A 36 10.77 5.63 -7.28
N ILE A 37 9.84 5.65 -8.23
CA ILE A 37 8.60 4.88 -8.15
C ILE A 37 8.79 3.66 -9.06
N ILE A 38 8.65 2.46 -8.50
CA ILE A 38 8.88 1.19 -9.19
C ILE A 38 7.53 0.54 -9.40
N GLU A 39 7.18 0.28 -10.65
CA GLU A 39 5.91 -0.32 -11.03
C GLU A 39 6.15 -1.64 -11.78
N VAL A 40 5.39 -2.68 -11.42
CA VAL A 40 5.32 -3.94 -12.17
C VAL A 40 3.86 -4.39 -12.31
N GLU A 41 3.57 -5.18 -13.34
CA GLU A 41 2.21 -5.64 -13.62
C GLU A 41 2.15 -7.15 -13.80
N SER A 42 1.13 -7.77 -13.20
CA SER A 42 0.61 -9.07 -13.54
C SER A 42 -0.62 -8.85 -14.42
N PRO A 43 -0.53 -9.08 -15.75
CA PRO A 43 -1.61 -8.74 -16.67
C PRO A 43 -2.87 -9.57 -16.44
N GLY A 44 -4.04 -8.94 -16.60
CA GLY A 44 -5.32 -9.63 -16.62
C GLY A 44 -5.59 -10.34 -17.94
N GLU A 45 -6.36 -11.44 -17.92
CA GLU A 45 -6.72 -12.19 -19.12
C GLU A 45 -8.06 -11.71 -19.73
N SER A 46 -9.09 -11.47 -18.94
CA SER A 46 -10.45 -11.19 -19.43
C SER A 46 -10.94 -9.76 -19.17
N LEU A 47 -10.39 -9.09 -18.18
CA LEU A 47 -10.69 -7.72 -17.77
C LEU A 47 -9.38 -6.93 -17.61
N ALA A 48 -8.50 -7.03 -18.59
CA ALA A 48 -7.13 -6.51 -18.51
C ALA A 48 -7.07 -4.98 -18.32
N GLU A 49 -8.09 -4.25 -18.78
CA GLU A 49 -8.21 -2.80 -18.58
C GLU A 49 -8.64 -2.39 -17.16
N GLU A 50 -9.17 -3.33 -16.37
CA GLU A 50 -9.50 -3.11 -14.96
C GLU A 50 -8.27 -3.37 -14.09
N VAL A 51 -7.80 -2.33 -13.40
CA VAL A 51 -6.55 -2.40 -12.62
C VAL A 51 -6.86 -2.40 -11.13
N LEU A 52 -6.37 -3.42 -10.43
CA LEU A 52 -6.22 -3.42 -8.99
C LEU A 52 -4.81 -2.91 -8.66
N LEU A 53 -4.71 -1.78 -7.97
CA LEU A 53 -3.44 -1.18 -7.59
C LEU A 53 -3.03 -1.64 -6.19
N VAL A 54 -1.83 -2.19 -6.04
CA VAL A 54 -1.23 -2.56 -4.75
C VAL A 54 -0.05 -1.62 -4.50
N VAL A 55 -0.13 -0.81 -3.45
CA VAL A 55 0.88 0.20 -3.13
C VAL A 55 1.60 -0.16 -1.85
N SER A 56 2.92 -0.10 -1.86
CA SER A 56 3.76 -0.21 -0.68
C SER A 56 4.74 0.95 -0.59
N ASN A 57 4.81 1.54 0.58
CA ASN A 57 5.78 2.55 0.90
C ASN A 57 7.05 1.90 1.47
N PHE A 58 8.24 2.35 1.02
CA PHE A 58 9.51 1.80 1.49
C PHE A 58 10.37 2.79 2.31
N SER A 59 9.87 4.00 2.61
CA SER A 59 10.58 4.93 3.48
C SER A 59 10.27 4.67 4.93
N SER A 60 11.28 4.84 5.79
CA SER A 60 11.13 4.79 7.25
C SER A 60 11.56 6.13 7.85
N PRO A 61 10.99 6.55 9.00
CA PRO A 61 11.48 7.72 9.73
C PRO A 61 12.94 7.55 10.15
N ASP A 62 13.71 8.64 10.14
CA ASP A 62 15.13 8.61 10.56
C ASP A 62 15.32 8.15 12.01
N SER A 63 14.30 8.32 12.85
CA SER A 63 14.29 7.89 14.25
C SER A 63 13.97 6.40 14.47
N SER A 64 13.69 5.65 13.39
CA SER A 64 13.29 4.23 13.47
C SER A 64 14.23 3.35 12.64
N PRO A 65 14.59 2.14 13.13
CA PRO A 65 15.29 1.14 12.30
C PRO A 65 14.44 0.62 11.14
N GLY A 66 13.13 0.92 11.10
CA GLY A 66 12.25 0.62 9.98
C GLY A 66 11.81 -0.84 9.85
N ALA A 67 12.01 -1.67 10.88
CA ALA A 67 11.68 -3.10 10.81
C ALA A 67 10.19 -3.36 10.57
N ASN A 68 9.32 -2.73 11.34
CA ASN A 68 7.87 -2.81 11.10
C ASN A 68 7.43 -1.76 10.07
N TYR A 69 7.77 -0.51 10.28
CA TYR A 69 7.42 0.62 9.40
C TYR A 69 8.66 1.12 8.63
N ASN A 70 8.94 0.66 7.35
CA ASN A 70 8.04 -0.08 6.44
C ASN A 70 8.64 -1.40 5.91
N ALA A 71 9.66 -2.02 6.53
CA ALA A 71 10.24 -3.24 5.98
C ALA A 71 9.23 -4.40 5.94
N SER A 72 8.30 -4.49 6.90
CA SER A 72 7.25 -5.50 6.89
C SER A 72 6.29 -5.35 5.71
N SER A 73 5.88 -4.11 5.38
CA SER A 73 5.04 -3.83 4.21
C SER A 73 5.76 -4.16 2.90
N VAL A 74 7.04 -3.84 2.78
CA VAL A 74 7.86 -4.20 1.60
C VAL A 74 7.98 -5.72 1.47
N SER A 75 8.17 -6.43 2.57
CA SER A 75 8.24 -7.90 2.56
C SER A 75 6.93 -8.53 2.08
N MET A 76 5.79 -8.04 2.57
CA MET A 76 4.47 -8.49 2.12
C MET A 76 4.25 -8.16 0.64
N PHE A 77 4.60 -6.95 0.22
CA PHE A 77 4.51 -6.50 -1.17
C PHE A 77 5.28 -7.42 -2.12
N LEU A 78 6.54 -7.71 -1.82
CA LEU A 78 7.38 -8.63 -2.62
C LEU A 78 6.83 -10.06 -2.60
N GLY A 79 6.29 -10.52 -1.46
CA GLY A 79 5.63 -11.83 -1.36
C GLY A 79 4.40 -11.94 -2.25
N LEU A 80 3.54 -10.90 -2.28
CA LEU A 80 2.39 -10.83 -3.16
C LEU A 80 2.81 -10.76 -4.64
N ALA A 81 3.78 -9.92 -4.98
CA ALA A 81 4.31 -9.83 -6.34
C ALA A 81 4.83 -11.19 -6.81
N ARG A 82 5.59 -11.90 -5.98
CA ARG A 82 6.09 -13.26 -6.28
C ARG A 82 4.97 -14.28 -6.48
N TYR A 83 3.90 -14.18 -5.71
CA TYR A 83 2.74 -15.05 -5.88
C TYR A 83 2.03 -14.79 -7.21
N PHE A 84 1.82 -13.52 -7.57
CA PHE A 84 1.00 -13.15 -8.72
C PHE A 84 1.73 -13.17 -10.07
N VAL A 85 3.06 -13.23 -10.13
CA VAL A 85 3.82 -13.21 -11.39
C VAL A 85 3.45 -14.34 -12.36
N ASN A 86 3.08 -15.51 -11.81
CA ASN A 86 2.72 -16.71 -12.59
C ASN A 86 1.25 -17.09 -12.44
N THR A 87 0.39 -16.22 -11.87
CA THR A 87 -1.03 -16.52 -11.73
C THR A 87 -1.83 -15.96 -12.90
N LYS A 88 -2.89 -16.68 -13.26
CA LYS A 88 -3.87 -16.20 -14.22
C LYS A 88 -4.93 -15.38 -13.50
N ASN A 89 -4.96 -14.10 -13.77
CA ASN A 89 -5.88 -13.16 -13.14
C ASN A 89 -6.90 -12.67 -14.16
N ALA A 90 -8.15 -12.43 -13.74
CA ALA A 90 -9.13 -11.81 -14.62
C ALA A 90 -8.76 -10.34 -14.89
N ARG A 91 -8.31 -9.63 -13.87
CA ARG A 91 -7.93 -8.20 -13.88
C ARG A 91 -6.42 -8.04 -13.80
N THR A 92 -5.93 -6.94 -14.31
CA THR A 92 -4.53 -6.56 -14.11
C THR A 92 -4.28 -6.18 -12.65
N ILE A 93 -3.21 -6.73 -12.06
CA ILE A 93 -2.74 -6.35 -10.75
C ILE A 93 -1.44 -5.56 -10.95
N ARG A 94 -1.46 -4.28 -10.59
CA ARG A 94 -0.29 -3.42 -10.63
C ARG A 94 0.28 -3.24 -9.24
N PHE A 95 1.53 -3.56 -9.07
CA PHE A 95 2.31 -3.38 -7.86
C PHE A 95 3.15 -2.12 -7.98
N VAL A 96 3.06 -1.22 -7.00
CA VAL A 96 3.80 0.04 -6.96
C VAL A 96 4.53 0.17 -5.64
N ALA A 97 5.86 0.20 -5.70
CA ALA A 97 6.71 0.56 -4.57
C ALA A 97 7.19 2.00 -4.72
N CYS A 98 7.02 2.82 -3.69
CA CYS A 98 7.38 4.22 -3.73
C CYS A 98 7.94 4.72 -2.38
N PRO A 99 8.75 5.81 -2.36
CA PRO A 99 9.03 6.50 -1.11
C PRO A 99 7.75 7.18 -0.60
N SER A 100 7.69 7.53 0.70
CA SER A 100 6.53 8.25 1.25
C SER A 100 6.34 9.59 0.54
N ARG A 101 7.43 10.33 0.40
CA ARG A 101 7.46 11.67 -0.18
C ARG A 101 8.71 11.84 -1.03
N PHE A 102 8.66 12.77 -1.97
CA PHE A 102 9.81 13.28 -2.71
C PHE A 102 9.78 14.81 -2.73
N PRO A 103 10.92 15.49 -2.94
CA PRO A 103 10.99 16.95 -3.03
C PRO A 103 10.15 17.47 -4.18
N ASP A 104 9.47 18.59 -3.95
CA ASP A 104 8.70 19.34 -4.92
C ASP A 104 9.10 20.81 -4.85
N PRO A 105 9.41 21.47 -6.00
CA PRO A 105 9.88 22.86 -6.01
C PRO A 105 8.84 23.86 -5.48
N ASP A 106 7.55 23.59 -5.68
CA ASP A 106 6.47 24.51 -5.35
C ASP A 106 5.99 24.36 -3.90
N SER A 107 5.86 23.12 -3.42
CA SER A 107 5.31 22.80 -2.10
C SER A 107 6.35 22.30 -1.07
N GLY A 108 7.63 22.20 -1.48
CA GLY A 108 8.70 21.64 -0.66
C GLY A 108 8.72 20.10 -0.63
N SER A 109 7.58 19.45 -0.60
CA SER A 109 7.48 17.98 -0.75
C SER A 109 6.08 17.54 -1.15
N ILE A 110 6.01 16.49 -1.97
CA ILE A 110 4.76 15.86 -2.41
C ILE A 110 4.72 14.40 -2.00
N LEU A 111 3.52 13.89 -1.66
CA LEU A 111 3.29 12.47 -1.44
C LEU A 111 3.45 11.69 -2.74
N SER A 112 4.16 10.57 -2.69
CA SER A 112 4.27 9.67 -3.86
C SER A 112 2.90 9.14 -4.30
N THR A 113 2.02 8.88 -3.36
CA THR A 113 0.63 8.46 -3.63
C THR A 113 -0.17 9.52 -4.37
N SER A 114 0.06 10.82 -4.09
CA SER A 114 -0.56 11.92 -4.86
C SER A 114 -0.12 11.90 -6.32
N TYR A 115 1.18 11.73 -6.57
CA TYR A 115 1.71 11.60 -7.94
C TYR A 115 1.10 10.41 -8.68
N ILE A 116 1.01 9.25 -8.01
CA ILE A 116 0.44 8.02 -8.59
C ILE A 116 -1.05 8.23 -8.90
N ALA A 117 -1.83 8.78 -7.96
CA ALA A 117 -3.25 9.01 -8.14
C ALA A 117 -3.54 10.01 -9.28
N GLU A 118 -2.74 11.11 -9.37
CA GLU A 118 -2.83 12.06 -10.48
C GLU A 118 -2.47 11.43 -11.83
N LYS A 119 -1.44 10.59 -11.87
CA LYS A 119 -1.05 9.83 -13.07
C LYS A 119 -2.21 8.96 -13.55
N CYS A 120 -2.78 8.15 -12.66
CA CYS A 120 -3.91 7.27 -12.99
C CYS A 120 -5.12 8.07 -13.51
N LYS A 121 -5.43 9.21 -12.91
CA LYS A 121 -6.53 10.07 -13.36
C LYS A 121 -6.25 10.70 -14.73
N ARG A 122 -5.04 11.22 -14.94
CA ARG A 122 -4.62 11.82 -16.23
C ARG A 122 -4.65 10.80 -17.35
N GLU A 123 -4.23 9.57 -17.08
CA GLU A 123 -4.19 8.46 -18.03
C GLU A 123 -5.55 7.76 -18.19
N LYS A 124 -6.57 8.21 -17.44
CA LYS A 124 -7.94 7.67 -17.43
C LYS A 124 -7.99 6.17 -17.13
N GLU A 125 -7.10 5.72 -16.25
CA GLU A 125 -7.03 4.32 -15.88
C GLU A 125 -8.27 3.86 -15.13
N LYS A 126 -8.75 2.67 -15.44
CA LYS A 126 -9.90 2.05 -14.80
C LYS A 126 -9.45 1.33 -13.52
N LEU A 127 -9.12 2.11 -12.48
CA LEU A 127 -8.82 1.54 -11.17
C LEU A 127 -10.10 1.00 -10.53
N VAL A 128 -10.14 -0.29 -10.27
CA VAL A 128 -11.26 -0.95 -9.57
C VAL A 128 -11.06 -1.04 -8.07
N GLY A 129 -9.85 -0.78 -7.60
CA GLY A 129 -9.50 -0.70 -6.19
C GLY A 129 -8.04 -0.36 -5.99
N VAL A 130 -7.74 0.18 -4.83
CA VAL A 130 -6.38 0.43 -4.35
C VAL A 130 -6.20 -0.28 -3.02
N VAL A 131 -5.15 -1.07 -2.88
CA VAL A 131 -4.75 -1.71 -1.63
C VAL A 131 -3.42 -1.10 -1.21
N GLU A 132 -3.42 -0.32 -0.15
CA GLU A 132 -2.21 0.17 0.49
C GLU A 132 -1.77 -0.82 1.56
N ILE A 133 -0.53 -1.29 1.47
CA ILE A 133 0.06 -2.17 2.47
C ILE A 133 0.73 -1.30 3.52
N GLY A 134 0.18 -1.29 4.72
CA GLY A 134 0.76 -0.69 5.91
C GLY A 134 1.75 -1.60 6.61
N SER A 135 2.07 -1.29 7.87
CA SER A 135 2.87 -2.18 8.71
C SER A 135 2.14 -3.50 8.95
N LEU A 136 2.84 -4.63 8.89
CA LEU A 136 2.29 -5.98 9.06
C LEU A 136 3.25 -6.92 9.81
N GLY A 137 4.15 -6.35 10.61
CA GLY A 137 5.17 -7.11 11.34
C GLY A 137 4.94 -7.22 12.84
N PHE A 138 3.87 -6.62 13.37
CA PHE A 138 3.54 -6.69 14.79
C PHE A 138 2.31 -7.58 15.03
N PHE A 139 2.45 -8.53 15.95
CA PHE A 139 1.38 -9.38 16.43
C PHE A 139 1.66 -9.76 17.87
N SER A 140 0.68 -9.66 18.76
CA SER A 140 0.82 -10.00 20.17
C SER A 140 -0.49 -10.54 20.75
N GLU A 141 -0.38 -11.59 21.55
CA GLU A 141 -1.50 -12.12 22.36
C GLU A 141 -1.55 -11.52 23.77
N GLU A 142 -0.60 -10.63 24.11
CA GLU A 142 -0.56 -10.00 25.42
C GLU A 142 -1.71 -9.01 25.57
N PRO A 143 -2.40 -8.99 26.73
CA PRO A 143 -3.43 -8.01 27.01
C PRO A 143 -2.89 -6.57 26.93
N ASN A 144 -3.68 -5.65 26.40
CA ASN A 144 -3.33 -4.23 26.22
C ASN A 144 -2.08 -3.98 25.37
N SER A 145 -1.79 -4.88 24.44
CA SER A 145 -0.67 -4.75 23.49
C SER A 145 -1.01 -3.92 22.25
N GLN A 146 -2.29 -3.61 22.05
CA GLN A 146 -2.74 -2.79 20.92
C GLN A 146 -2.38 -1.31 21.16
N SER A 147 -1.85 -0.63 20.14
CA SER A 147 -1.43 0.79 20.20
C SER A 147 -2.03 1.65 19.09
N PHE A 148 -3.21 1.31 18.58
CA PHE A 148 -3.89 2.11 17.57
C PHE A 148 -4.17 3.53 18.10
N PRO A 149 -4.06 4.58 17.26
CA PRO A 149 -4.26 5.96 17.69
C PRO A 149 -5.63 6.17 18.34
N ASN A 150 -5.66 6.76 19.55
CA ASN A 150 -6.87 6.98 20.34
C ASN A 150 -7.77 8.14 19.84
N ASN A 151 -7.36 8.81 18.75
CA ASN A 151 -8.11 9.94 18.17
C ASN A 151 -9.25 9.52 17.24
N PHE A 152 -9.45 8.22 17.07
CA PHE A 152 -10.59 7.67 16.33
C PHE A 152 -11.62 7.13 17.33
N ASP A 153 -12.89 7.47 17.12
CA ASP A 153 -14.02 6.94 17.90
C ASP A 153 -14.36 5.50 17.43
N ILE A 154 -13.40 4.59 17.66
CA ILE A 154 -13.49 3.20 17.26
C ILE A 154 -13.11 2.33 18.45
N ASP A 155 -14.02 1.43 18.80
CA ASP A 155 -13.80 0.43 19.86
C ASP A 155 -12.98 -0.75 19.29
N PHE A 156 -11.66 -0.65 19.46
CA PHE A 156 -10.74 -1.72 19.07
C PHE A 156 -10.54 -2.73 20.19
N PRO A 157 -10.29 -4.02 19.84
CA PRO A 157 -9.76 -4.97 20.82
C PRO A 157 -8.48 -4.45 21.44
N THR A 158 -8.31 -4.64 22.74
CA THR A 158 -7.09 -4.21 23.46
C THR A 158 -5.86 -5.06 23.18
N THR A 159 -6.05 -6.23 22.60
CA THR A 159 -4.99 -7.18 22.23
C THR A 159 -4.66 -7.05 20.74
N ALA A 160 -3.39 -6.87 20.40
CA ALA A 160 -2.92 -6.63 19.04
C ALA A 160 -2.75 -7.94 18.23
N ASN A 161 -3.78 -8.77 18.18
CA ASN A 161 -3.78 -10.07 17.49
C ASN A 161 -4.69 -10.12 16.26
N PHE A 162 -4.88 -8.99 15.61
CA PHE A 162 -5.73 -8.83 14.43
C PHE A 162 -5.08 -7.97 13.36
N ILE A 163 -5.64 -8.02 12.16
CA ILE A 163 -5.34 -7.11 11.06
C ILE A 163 -6.42 -6.02 11.01
N ALA A 164 -6.01 -4.75 10.99
CA ALA A 164 -6.89 -3.62 10.72
C ALA A 164 -7.06 -3.43 9.22
N LEU A 165 -8.31 -3.41 8.76
CA LEU A 165 -8.69 -3.09 7.40
C LEU A 165 -9.38 -1.72 7.39
N ILE A 166 -8.63 -0.71 6.97
CA ILE A 166 -9.00 0.70 7.06
C ILE A 166 -9.45 1.20 5.70
N GLY A 167 -10.55 1.93 5.62
CA GLY A 167 -11.02 2.55 4.39
C GLY A 167 -12.16 3.52 4.62
N SER A 168 -12.51 4.29 3.58
CA SER A 168 -13.68 5.18 3.59
C SER A 168 -14.99 4.42 3.42
N GLN A 169 -16.12 5.12 3.58
CA GLN A 169 -17.43 4.54 3.29
C GLN A 169 -17.59 4.06 1.84
N SER A 170 -16.95 4.75 0.88
CA SER A 170 -16.94 4.34 -0.53
C SER A 170 -16.21 3.01 -0.77
N SER A 171 -15.33 2.62 0.14
CA SER A 171 -14.55 1.37 0.09
C SER A 171 -15.23 0.17 0.75
N HIS A 172 -16.46 0.34 1.26
CA HIS A 172 -17.17 -0.70 2.02
C HIS A 172 -17.26 -2.04 1.29
N GLN A 173 -17.57 -2.02 0.00
CA GLN A 173 -17.66 -3.24 -0.81
C GLN A 173 -16.30 -3.93 -0.97
N SER A 174 -15.24 -3.16 -1.20
CA SER A 174 -13.87 -3.67 -1.29
C SER A 174 -13.42 -4.29 0.02
N MET A 175 -13.71 -3.65 1.17
CA MET A 175 -13.42 -4.19 2.49
C MET A 175 -14.16 -5.51 2.74
N ASN A 176 -15.44 -5.62 2.42
CA ASN A 176 -16.20 -6.86 2.60
C ASN A 176 -15.67 -7.98 1.70
N SER A 177 -15.28 -7.66 0.47
CA SER A 177 -14.68 -8.63 -0.44
C SER A 177 -13.33 -9.14 0.08
N PHE A 178 -12.50 -8.24 0.62
CA PHE A 178 -11.24 -8.60 1.26
C PHE A 178 -11.47 -9.54 2.44
N ILE A 179 -12.33 -9.17 3.39
CA ILE A 179 -12.65 -9.98 4.58
C ILE A 179 -13.16 -11.36 4.16
N SER A 180 -14.10 -11.42 3.21
CA SER A 180 -14.65 -12.68 2.71
C SER A 180 -13.60 -13.60 2.08
N GLY A 181 -12.60 -13.03 1.41
CA GLY A 181 -11.49 -13.79 0.84
C GLY A 181 -10.50 -14.26 1.93
N PHE A 182 -10.11 -13.34 2.80
CA PHE A 182 -9.11 -13.56 3.84
C PHE A 182 -9.54 -14.61 4.87
N THR A 183 -10.76 -14.53 5.37
CA THR A 183 -11.29 -15.46 6.39
C THR A 183 -11.50 -16.90 5.89
N LYS A 184 -11.46 -17.13 4.58
CA LYS A 184 -11.46 -18.50 4.01
C LYS A 184 -10.12 -19.21 4.14
N SER A 185 -9.04 -18.47 4.26
CA SER A 185 -7.67 -18.99 4.23
C SER A 185 -6.85 -18.65 5.48
N SER A 186 -7.38 -17.82 6.38
CA SER A 186 -6.68 -17.37 7.59
C SER A 186 -7.63 -17.36 8.79
N ASN A 187 -7.08 -17.73 9.95
CA ASN A 187 -7.76 -17.62 11.24
C ASN A 187 -7.40 -16.32 11.99
N ILE A 188 -6.56 -15.47 11.43
CA ILE A 188 -6.22 -14.16 12.02
C ILE A 188 -7.47 -13.28 11.95
N PRO A 189 -7.92 -12.71 13.08
CA PRO A 189 -9.05 -11.79 13.08
C PRO A 189 -8.80 -10.56 12.22
N VAL A 190 -9.84 -10.04 11.59
CA VAL A 190 -9.80 -8.79 10.82
C VAL A 190 -10.78 -7.81 11.44
N GLN A 191 -10.29 -6.64 11.83
CA GLN A 191 -11.10 -5.52 12.30
C GLN A 191 -11.32 -4.54 11.17
N LYS A 192 -12.59 -4.30 10.86
CA LYS A 192 -12.99 -3.36 9.82
C LYS A 192 -13.11 -1.96 10.40
N VAL A 193 -12.38 -1.02 9.82
CA VAL A 193 -12.36 0.39 10.20
C VAL A 193 -12.91 1.23 9.07
N SER A 194 -14.11 1.76 9.23
CA SER A 194 -14.75 2.62 8.23
C SER A 194 -14.65 4.06 8.71
N LEU A 195 -13.82 4.85 8.05
CA LEU A 195 -13.54 6.23 8.37
C LEU A 195 -14.44 7.20 7.60
N ASN A 196 -14.80 8.32 8.22
CA ASN A 196 -15.40 9.46 7.53
C ASN A 196 -14.32 10.29 6.80
N ASP A 197 -14.73 11.32 6.05
CA ASP A 197 -13.82 12.12 5.21
C ASP A 197 -12.80 12.92 6.04
N GLU A 198 -13.14 13.34 7.26
CA GLU A 198 -12.23 14.03 8.16
C GLU A 198 -11.16 13.08 8.72
N GLU A 199 -11.60 11.92 9.20
CA GLU A 199 -10.70 10.89 9.73
C GLU A 199 -9.77 10.32 8.66
N ILE A 200 -10.25 10.12 7.42
CA ILE A 200 -9.44 9.60 6.32
C ILE A 200 -8.33 10.56 5.92
N SER A 201 -8.52 11.87 6.15
CA SER A 201 -7.52 12.89 5.85
C SER A 201 -6.24 12.74 6.69
N ALA A 202 -6.32 12.06 7.84
CA ALA A 202 -5.15 11.72 8.66
C ALA A 202 -4.28 10.62 8.05
N PHE A 203 -4.78 9.92 7.02
CA PHE A 203 -4.06 8.87 6.31
C PHE A 203 -3.68 9.34 4.91
N ASP A 204 -2.54 9.96 4.78
CA ASP A 204 -2.01 10.56 3.53
C ASP A 204 -2.22 9.69 2.28
N GLY A 205 -1.93 8.37 2.39
CA GLY A 205 -2.07 7.44 1.28
C GLY A 205 -3.52 7.18 0.88
N LEU A 206 -4.43 7.08 1.86
CA LEU A 206 -5.85 6.81 1.62
C LEU A 206 -6.57 8.04 1.10
N SER A 207 -6.31 9.22 1.68
CA SER A 207 -7.03 10.46 1.35
C SER A 207 -6.92 10.82 -0.13
N VAL A 208 -5.73 10.76 -0.70
CA VAL A 208 -5.49 11.17 -2.09
C VAL A 208 -6.22 10.31 -3.13
N PHE A 209 -6.37 9.01 -2.87
CA PHE A 209 -7.14 8.13 -3.75
C PHE A 209 -8.64 8.32 -3.54
N THR A 210 -9.08 8.49 -2.29
CA THR A 210 -10.49 8.76 -1.96
C THR A 210 -10.99 10.05 -2.59
N GLU A 211 -10.22 11.14 -2.52
CA GLU A 211 -10.53 12.44 -3.15
C GLU A 211 -10.69 12.35 -4.67
N LYS A 212 -10.02 11.38 -5.30
CA LYS A 212 -10.15 11.14 -6.74
C LYS A 212 -11.27 10.16 -7.10
N GLY A 213 -12.00 9.67 -6.09
CA GLY A 213 -13.13 8.76 -6.25
C GLY A 213 -12.74 7.29 -6.42
N TYR A 214 -11.51 6.92 -6.10
CA TYR A 214 -11.07 5.52 -6.14
C TYR A 214 -11.37 4.80 -4.83
N PRO A 215 -11.93 3.58 -4.85
CA PRO A 215 -12.06 2.77 -3.65
C PRO A 215 -10.66 2.36 -3.16
N VAL A 216 -10.33 2.73 -1.93
CA VAL A 216 -9.02 2.43 -1.34
C VAL A 216 -9.19 1.78 0.02
N ILE A 217 -8.37 0.76 0.28
CA ILE A 217 -8.25 0.11 1.57
C ILE A 217 -6.78 0.07 1.99
N ARG A 218 -6.54 0.22 3.29
CA ARG A 218 -5.23 -0.03 3.90
C ARG A 218 -5.32 -1.29 4.74
N VAL A 219 -4.35 -2.17 4.58
CA VAL A 219 -4.17 -3.37 5.39
C VAL A 219 -2.98 -3.12 6.31
N SER A 220 -3.18 -3.18 7.62
CA SER A 220 -2.14 -2.86 8.59
C SER A 220 -2.27 -3.71 9.85
N ASP A 221 -1.18 -3.88 10.58
CA ASP A 221 -1.21 -4.28 11.98
C ASP A 221 -1.61 -3.09 12.88
N THR A 222 -1.47 -3.24 14.16
CA THR A 222 -1.87 -2.28 15.19
C THR A 222 -0.71 -1.86 16.11
N GLY A 223 0.52 -2.13 15.68
CA GLY A 223 1.74 -1.76 16.38
C GLY A 223 2.37 -0.46 15.95
#